data_2de2bb7ad18b8de8db2d2db502b0b2e5
#
_entry.id   2de2bb7ad18b8de8db2d2db502b0b2e5
#
_cell.length_a   1.000
_cell.length_b   1.000
_cell.length_c   1.000
_cell.angle_alpha   90.00
_cell.angle_beta   90.00
_cell.angle_gamma   90.00
#
_symmetry.space_group_name_H-M   'P 1'
#
loop_
_entity.id
_entity.type
_entity.pdbx_description
1 polymer ?
#
loop_
_entity_poly.entity_id
_entity_poly.type
_entity_poly.pdbx_seq_one_letter_code
_entity_poly.pdbx_strand_id
1 'polypeptide(L)'
;TLGVGIAALETEILKPVFHRRRPNGDDFGSRPSGHATTAFASMAFLSNIVRDTLRPQDEPDLGVRILKDIASAVPYLGAGYMALERVHSNKHFLTDTLLGGAIGAFTTDLFYAWSFTRREQGRGWLDHVSVWYDPERRGVEVAIVGRF
;
A
#
# COMPACT_ATOMS: atom_id res chain seq x y z
N THR A 1 -6.63 3.41 -0.59
CA THR A 1 -6.25 2.94 0.76
C THR A 1 -5.28 3.91 1.41
N LEU A 2 -5.33 4.03 2.75
CA LEU A 2 -4.46 4.97 3.49
C LEU A 2 -2.97 4.69 3.25
N GLY A 3 -2.54 3.42 3.21
CA GLY A 3 -1.15 3.04 2.95
C GLY A 3 -0.61 3.58 1.62
N VAL A 4 -1.40 3.49 0.54
CA VAL A 4 -1.02 4.06 -0.78
C VAL A 4 -0.90 5.59 -0.70
N GLY A 5 -1.83 6.24 0.00
CA GLY A 5 -1.79 7.69 0.19
C GLY A 5 -0.57 8.16 0.98
N ILE A 6 -0.21 7.44 2.05
CA ILE A 6 0.98 7.72 2.86
C ILE A 6 2.25 7.55 2.01
N ALA A 7 2.40 6.45 1.27
CA ALA A 7 3.54 6.20 0.40
C ALA A 7 3.71 7.30 -0.67
N ALA A 8 2.59 7.77 -1.24
CA ALA A 8 2.61 8.89 -2.19
C ALA A 8 3.09 10.19 -1.52
N LEU A 9 2.61 10.50 -0.33
CA LEU A 9 3.02 11.68 0.44
C LEU A 9 4.50 11.62 0.82
N GLU A 10 5.00 10.47 1.29
CA GLU A 10 6.43 10.25 1.58
C GLU A 10 7.28 10.55 0.35
N THR A 11 6.84 10.10 -0.83
CA THR A 11 7.54 10.35 -2.09
C THR A 11 7.63 11.86 -2.40
N GLU A 12 6.55 12.61 -2.23
CA GLU A 12 6.55 14.05 -2.48
C GLU A 12 7.45 14.82 -1.50
N ILE A 13 7.48 14.39 -0.23
CA ILE A 13 8.37 14.96 0.80
C ILE A 13 9.85 14.68 0.50
N LEU A 14 10.16 13.51 -0.06
CA LEU A 14 11.54 13.11 -0.35
C LEU A 14 12.11 13.72 -1.65
N LYS A 15 11.27 14.11 -2.60
CA LYS A 15 11.74 14.71 -3.88
C LYS A 15 12.67 15.93 -3.68
N PRO A 16 12.32 16.94 -2.86
CA PRO A 16 13.20 18.07 -2.66
C PRO A 16 14.49 17.71 -1.93
N VAL A 17 14.49 16.65 -1.10
CA VAL A 17 15.69 16.18 -0.40
C VAL A 17 16.71 15.59 -1.36
N PHE A 18 16.26 14.78 -2.32
CA PHE A 18 17.17 14.18 -3.31
C PHE A 18 17.55 15.10 -4.47
N HIS A 19 16.73 16.07 -4.78
CA HIS A 19 16.93 17.12 -5.82
C HIS A 19 17.63 16.61 -7.09
N ARG A 20 17.19 15.45 -7.62
CA ARG A 20 17.81 14.80 -8.77
C ARG A 20 17.12 15.19 -10.06
N ARG A 21 17.91 15.64 -11.06
CA ARG A 21 17.43 15.95 -12.39
C ARG A 21 17.03 14.68 -13.13
N ARG A 22 15.95 14.74 -13.92
CA ARG A 22 15.49 13.63 -14.78
C ARG A 22 16.48 13.34 -15.91
N PRO A 23 16.52 12.07 -16.42
CA PRO A 23 17.38 11.72 -17.56
C PRO A 23 17.10 12.54 -18.82
N ASN A 24 15.81 12.88 -19.07
CA ASN A 24 15.39 13.72 -20.21
C ASN A 24 15.70 15.22 -20.01
N GLY A 25 16.16 15.62 -18.85
CA GLY A 25 16.55 16.99 -18.56
C GLY A 25 15.44 17.95 -18.16
N ASP A 26 14.18 17.50 -18.05
CA ASP A 26 13.01 18.36 -17.83
C ASP A 26 13.04 19.07 -16.47
N ASP A 27 13.07 18.32 -15.38
CA ASP A 27 12.98 18.85 -14.02
C ASP A 27 13.82 18.09 -12.99
N PHE A 28 13.82 18.56 -11.73
CA PHE A 28 14.54 17.95 -10.60
C PHE A 28 13.67 17.00 -9.75
N GLY A 29 12.55 16.52 -10.27
CA GLY A 29 11.66 15.60 -9.58
C GLY A 29 11.91 14.13 -9.89
N SER A 30 13.17 13.70 -10.20
CA SER A 30 13.43 12.33 -10.62
C SER A 30 13.34 11.32 -9.48
N ARG A 31 13.77 11.64 -8.27
CA ARG A 31 13.96 10.69 -7.17
C ARG A 31 13.18 11.10 -5.92
N PRO A 32 12.38 10.18 -5.32
CA PRO A 32 11.96 8.87 -5.84
C PRO A 32 10.92 8.99 -6.97
N SER A 33 10.69 7.90 -7.73
CA SER A 33 9.67 7.88 -8.78
C SER A 33 8.27 7.71 -8.17
N GLY A 34 7.43 8.75 -8.22
CA GLY A 34 6.06 8.71 -7.69
C GLY A 34 5.17 7.68 -8.39
N HIS A 35 5.32 7.48 -9.71
CA HIS A 35 4.60 6.45 -10.44
C HIS A 35 4.97 5.04 -9.98
N ALA A 36 6.26 4.77 -9.77
CA ALA A 36 6.70 3.49 -9.24
C ALA A 36 6.19 3.30 -7.81
N THR A 37 6.28 4.33 -6.95
CA THR A 37 5.75 4.27 -5.58
C THR A 37 4.27 3.90 -5.56
N THR A 38 3.44 4.61 -6.31
CA THR A 38 1.99 4.36 -6.33
C THR A 38 1.66 3.00 -6.93
N ALA A 39 2.35 2.58 -8.00
CA ALA A 39 2.15 1.28 -8.62
C ALA A 39 2.49 0.15 -7.62
N PHE A 40 3.67 0.18 -7.01
CA PHE A 40 4.08 -0.84 -6.05
C PHE A 40 3.22 -0.83 -4.79
N ALA A 41 2.83 0.34 -4.28
CA ALA A 41 1.91 0.45 -3.15
C ALA A 41 0.55 -0.19 -3.43
N SER A 42 -0.03 0.08 -4.61
CA SER A 42 -1.31 -0.49 -5.02
C SER A 42 -1.23 -2.00 -5.22
N MET A 43 -0.14 -2.48 -5.82
CA MET A 43 0.05 -3.92 -6.06
C MET A 43 0.42 -4.67 -4.78
N ALA A 44 1.14 -4.06 -3.84
CA ALA A 44 1.36 -4.61 -2.50
C ALA A 44 0.03 -4.79 -1.75
N PHE A 45 -0.85 -3.78 -1.80
CA PHE A 45 -2.18 -3.90 -1.21
C PHE A 45 -3.00 -5.04 -1.83
N LEU A 46 -3.01 -5.13 -3.17
CA LEU A 46 -3.71 -6.22 -3.87
C LEU A 46 -3.09 -7.58 -3.55
N SER A 47 -1.76 -7.68 -3.50
CA SER A 47 -1.03 -8.90 -3.11
C SER A 47 -1.45 -9.38 -1.72
N ASN A 48 -1.57 -8.47 -0.75
CA ASN A 48 -2.01 -8.80 0.60
C ASN A 48 -3.45 -9.29 0.63
N ILE A 49 -4.36 -8.65 -0.14
CA ILE A 49 -5.75 -9.13 -0.27
C ILE A 49 -5.80 -10.55 -0.86
N VAL A 50 -5.04 -10.80 -1.94
CA VAL A 50 -4.97 -12.14 -2.56
C VAL A 50 -4.46 -13.17 -1.55
N ARG A 51 -3.41 -12.82 -0.81
CA ARG A 51 -2.83 -13.69 0.23
C ARG A 51 -3.83 -14.03 1.33
N ASP A 52 -4.61 -13.07 1.79
CA ASP A 52 -5.59 -13.27 2.85
C ASP A 52 -6.83 -14.01 2.35
N THR A 53 -7.30 -13.70 1.13
CA THR A 53 -8.44 -14.39 0.51
C THR A 53 -8.15 -15.87 0.25
N LEU A 54 -6.91 -16.19 -0.13
CA LEU A 54 -6.47 -17.57 -0.39
C LEU A 54 -5.94 -18.25 0.90
N ARG A 55 -6.19 -17.69 2.09
CA ARG A 55 -5.75 -18.27 3.35
C ARG A 55 -6.60 -19.52 3.66
N PRO A 56 -6.03 -20.74 3.62
CA PRO A 56 -6.78 -21.94 4.00
C PRO A 56 -7.10 -21.89 5.49
N GLN A 57 -8.27 -22.43 5.86
CA GLN A 57 -8.66 -22.55 7.28
C GLN A 57 -7.90 -23.69 7.99
N ASP A 58 -7.39 -24.67 7.24
CA ASP A 58 -6.60 -25.79 7.72
C ASP A 58 -5.14 -25.70 7.20
N GLU A 59 -4.22 -26.47 7.79
CA GLU A 59 -2.82 -26.50 7.35
C GLU A 59 -2.73 -26.92 5.85
N PRO A 60 -2.34 -26.00 4.95
CA PRO A 60 -2.39 -26.29 3.53
C PRO A 60 -1.25 -27.20 3.11
N ASP A 61 -1.56 -28.11 2.16
CA ASP A 61 -0.56 -28.83 1.40
C ASP A 61 0.46 -27.88 0.77
N LEU A 62 1.72 -28.33 0.63
CA LEU A 62 2.81 -27.56 0.05
C LEU A 62 2.45 -26.95 -1.32
N GLY A 63 1.74 -27.70 -2.15
CA GLY A 63 1.31 -27.23 -3.47
C GLY A 63 0.39 -26.01 -3.39
N VAL A 64 -0.55 -26.00 -2.47
CA VAL A 64 -1.47 -24.87 -2.22
C VAL A 64 -0.72 -23.65 -1.72
N ARG A 65 0.29 -23.82 -0.86
CA ARG A 65 1.14 -22.72 -0.37
C ARG A 65 1.91 -22.08 -1.51
N ILE A 66 2.57 -22.87 -2.35
CA ILE A 66 3.32 -22.38 -3.53
C ILE A 66 2.38 -21.62 -4.48
N LEU A 67 1.21 -22.18 -4.80
CA LEU A 67 0.24 -21.55 -5.69
C LEU A 67 -0.22 -20.18 -5.14
N LYS A 68 -0.48 -20.10 -3.85
CA LYS A 68 -0.84 -18.86 -3.15
C LYS A 68 0.27 -17.82 -3.26
N ASP A 69 1.53 -18.20 -3.02
CA ASP A 69 2.67 -17.29 -3.10
C ASP A 69 2.87 -16.77 -4.52
N ILE A 70 2.73 -17.65 -5.53
CA ILE A 70 2.75 -17.24 -6.94
C ILE A 70 1.61 -16.27 -7.23
N ALA A 71 0.37 -16.60 -6.86
CA ALA A 71 -0.80 -15.75 -7.11
C ALA A 71 -0.66 -14.37 -6.45
N SER A 72 -0.12 -14.32 -5.23
CA SER A 72 0.13 -13.05 -4.53
C SER A 72 1.27 -12.23 -5.12
N ALA A 73 2.19 -12.86 -5.86
CA ALA A 73 3.29 -12.16 -6.55
C ALA A 73 2.87 -11.57 -7.91
N VAL A 74 1.83 -12.11 -8.55
CA VAL A 74 1.38 -11.65 -9.89
C VAL A 74 1.13 -10.14 -9.97
N PRO A 75 0.49 -9.47 -9.00
CA PRO A 75 0.28 -8.02 -9.04
C PRO A 75 1.58 -7.23 -9.24
N TYR A 76 2.69 -7.68 -8.66
CA TYR A 76 3.99 -6.99 -8.78
C TYR A 76 4.55 -6.98 -10.20
N LEU A 77 4.12 -7.88 -11.09
CA LEU A 77 4.49 -7.84 -12.50
C LEU A 77 3.98 -6.57 -13.18
N GLY A 78 2.76 -6.13 -12.83
CA GLY A 78 2.19 -4.86 -13.31
C GLY A 78 2.97 -3.64 -12.80
N ALA A 79 3.35 -3.64 -11.51
CA ALA A 79 4.17 -2.58 -10.95
C ALA A 79 5.57 -2.53 -11.57
N GLY A 80 6.19 -3.70 -11.80
CA GLY A 80 7.48 -3.83 -12.48
C GLY A 80 7.43 -3.28 -13.92
N TYR A 81 6.38 -3.62 -14.67
CA TYR A 81 6.16 -3.07 -16.01
C TYR A 81 6.06 -1.54 -15.99
N MET A 82 5.28 -0.96 -15.08
CA MET A 82 5.18 0.49 -14.92
C MET A 82 6.53 1.14 -14.57
N ALA A 83 7.32 0.51 -13.72
CA ALA A 83 8.64 1.01 -13.36
C ALA A 83 9.60 0.99 -14.56
N LEU A 84 9.60 -0.09 -15.34
CA LEU A 84 10.43 -0.22 -16.55
C LEU A 84 10.01 0.78 -17.63
N GLU A 85 8.71 1.03 -17.78
CA GLU A 85 8.21 2.06 -18.72
C GLU A 85 8.76 3.46 -18.36
N ARG A 86 8.82 3.80 -17.06
CA ARG A 86 9.40 5.09 -16.62
C ARG A 86 10.88 5.22 -16.94
N VAL A 87 11.64 4.13 -16.90
CA VAL A 87 13.05 4.09 -17.29
C VAL A 87 13.19 4.18 -18.81
N HIS A 88 12.40 3.38 -19.54
CA HIS A 88 12.44 3.36 -21.01
C HIS A 88 12.05 4.72 -21.62
N SER A 89 11.08 5.40 -21.04
CA SER A 89 10.67 6.75 -21.47
C SER A 89 11.61 7.87 -21.01
N ASN A 90 12.78 7.56 -20.46
CA ASN A 90 13.78 8.52 -19.94
C ASN A 90 13.24 9.53 -18.91
N LYS A 91 12.19 9.18 -18.18
CA LYS A 91 11.61 10.04 -17.13
C LYS A 91 12.25 9.82 -15.77
N HIS A 92 12.76 8.62 -15.51
CA HIS A 92 13.39 8.23 -14.26
C HIS A 92 14.59 7.31 -14.52
N PHE A 93 15.58 7.35 -13.62
CA PHE A 93 16.62 6.34 -13.60
C PHE A 93 16.09 5.07 -12.93
N LEU A 94 16.70 3.93 -13.22
CA LEU A 94 16.34 2.65 -12.59
C LEU A 94 16.38 2.74 -11.06
N THR A 95 17.38 3.40 -10.49
CA THR A 95 17.52 3.60 -9.04
C THR A 95 16.37 4.41 -8.43
N ASP A 96 15.76 5.31 -9.20
CA ASP A 96 14.64 6.15 -8.74
C ASP A 96 13.34 5.35 -8.69
N THR A 97 13.15 4.44 -9.65
CA THR A 97 12.02 3.53 -9.69
C THR A 97 12.13 2.43 -8.64
N LEU A 98 13.33 1.89 -8.42
CA LEU A 98 13.58 0.91 -7.34
C LEU A 98 13.33 1.51 -5.96
N LEU A 99 13.83 2.72 -5.70
CA LEU A 99 13.57 3.40 -4.43
C LEU A 99 12.08 3.69 -4.23
N GLY A 100 11.42 4.21 -5.28
CA GLY A 100 9.99 4.46 -5.23
C GLY A 100 9.18 3.17 -4.99
N GLY A 101 9.54 2.08 -5.69
CA GLY A 101 8.92 0.77 -5.49
C GLY A 101 9.11 0.23 -4.07
N ALA A 102 10.31 0.37 -3.51
CA ALA A 102 10.61 -0.05 -2.13
C ALA A 102 9.78 0.74 -1.11
N ILE A 103 9.69 2.08 -1.25
CA ILE A 103 8.85 2.92 -0.40
C ILE A 103 7.38 2.47 -0.51
N GLY A 104 6.87 2.33 -1.74
CA GLY A 104 5.47 1.96 -1.97
C GLY A 104 5.08 0.62 -1.37
N ALA A 105 5.87 -0.42 -1.64
CA ALA A 105 5.61 -1.76 -1.11
C ALA A 105 5.74 -1.79 0.42
N PHE A 106 6.86 -1.30 0.97
CA PHE A 106 7.14 -1.36 2.40
C PHE A 106 6.10 -0.60 3.24
N THR A 107 5.79 0.64 2.87
CA THR A 107 4.81 1.45 3.60
C THR A 107 3.43 0.82 3.56
N THR A 108 3.03 0.28 2.41
CA THR A 108 1.73 -0.38 2.27
C THR A 108 1.66 -1.67 3.07
N ASP A 109 2.70 -2.50 3.04
CA ASP A 109 2.77 -3.75 3.81
C ASP A 109 2.75 -3.49 5.32
N LEU A 110 3.52 -2.48 5.77
CA LEU A 110 3.54 -2.07 7.18
C LEU A 110 2.15 -1.59 7.63
N PHE A 111 1.51 -0.75 6.81
CA PHE A 111 0.18 -0.25 7.12
C PHE A 111 -0.89 -1.35 7.08
N TYR A 112 -0.77 -2.27 6.12
CA TYR A 112 -1.65 -3.43 6.03
C TYR A 112 -1.51 -4.32 7.27
N ALA A 113 -0.30 -4.69 7.64
CA ALA A 113 -0.04 -5.47 8.84
C ALA A 113 -0.58 -4.77 10.10
N TRP A 114 -0.33 -3.47 10.25
CA TRP A 114 -0.84 -2.71 11.39
C TRP A 114 -2.36 -2.66 11.45
N SER A 115 -3.04 -2.48 10.30
CA SER A 115 -4.50 -2.31 10.25
C SER A 115 -5.25 -3.63 10.42
N PHE A 116 -4.74 -4.72 9.83
CA PHE A 116 -5.45 -6.00 9.77
C PHE A 116 -5.05 -6.95 10.89
N THR A 117 -3.80 -6.96 11.33
CA THR A 117 -3.37 -7.76 12.49
C THR A 117 -4.02 -7.28 13.79
N ARG A 118 -4.24 -5.97 13.93
CA ARG A 118 -5.01 -5.42 15.05
C ARG A 118 -6.47 -5.86 15.05
N ARG A 119 -7.05 -6.06 13.88
CA ARG A 119 -8.45 -6.50 13.74
C ARG A 119 -8.65 -7.94 14.20
N GLU A 120 -7.70 -8.84 13.92
CA GLU A 120 -7.74 -10.23 14.39
C GLU A 120 -7.58 -10.33 15.94
N GLN A 121 -6.91 -9.37 16.56
CA GLN A 121 -6.72 -9.35 18.01
C GLN A 121 -7.87 -8.68 18.79
N GLY A 122 -8.94 -8.27 18.12
CA GLY A 122 -10.11 -7.65 18.78
C GLY A 122 -9.81 -6.36 19.56
N ARG A 123 -8.71 -5.68 19.24
CA ARG A 123 -8.21 -4.49 19.95
C ARG A 123 -8.18 -3.21 19.12
N GLY A 124 -8.99 -3.11 18.08
CA GLY A 124 -9.17 -1.85 17.36
C GLY A 124 -10.02 -0.89 18.21
N TRP A 125 -9.47 0.23 18.68
CA TRP A 125 -10.27 1.26 19.35
C TRP A 125 -11.41 1.78 18.47
N LEU A 126 -11.28 1.67 17.13
CA LEU A 126 -12.32 2.00 16.16
C LEU A 126 -13.47 0.98 16.15
N ASP A 127 -13.23 -0.26 16.60
CA ASP A 127 -14.29 -1.28 16.69
C ASP A 127 -15.26 -0.98 17.84
N HIS A 128 -14.90 -0.02 18.70
CA HIS A 128 -15.71 0.45 19.81
C HIS A 128 -16.41 1.78 19.54
N VAL A 129 -16.20 2.39 18.37
CA VAL A 129 -16.85 3.64 18.01
C VAL A 129 -18.00 3.37 17.05
N SER A 130 -19.21 3.58 17.51
CA SER A 130 -20.42 3.53 16.68
C SER A 130 -20.89 4.96 16.44
N VAL A 131 -21.08 5.29 15.16
CA VAL A 131 -21.63 6.58 14.77
C VAL A 131 -22.97 6.32 14.07
N TRP A 132 -24.05 6.87 14.59
CA TRP A 132 -25.36 6.80 13.93
C TRP A 132 -26.05 8.17 13.93
N TYR A 133 -26.90 8.37 12.94
CA TYR A 133 -27.72 9.56 12.84
C TYR A 133 -29.08 9.31 13.50
N ASP A 134 -29.45 10.13 14.49
CA ASP A 134 -30.78 10.12 15.10
C ASP A 134 -31.68 11.14 14.36
N PRO A 135 -32.64 10.68 13.56
CA PRO A 135 -33.52 11.58 12.81
C PRO A 135 -34.52 12.36 13.69
N GLU A 136 -34.83 11.86 14.91
CA GLU A 136 -35.73 12.55 15.83
C GLU A 136 -35.04 13.72 16.52
N ARG A 137 -33.77 13.55 16.88
CA ARG A 137 -32.95 14.59 17.51
C ARG A 137 -32.20 15.45 16.51
N ARG A 138 -32.27 15.13 15.20
CA ARG A 138 -31.50 15.78 14.12
C ARG A 138 -30.00 15.91 14.46
N GLY A 139 -29.45 14.91 15.09
CA GLY A 139 -28.08 14.90 15.56
C GLY A 139 -27.34 13.63 15.21
N VAL A 140 -25.99 13.71 15.19
CA VAL A 140 -25.11 12.56 15.07
C VAL A 140 -24.71 12.12 16.47
N GLU A 141 -25.06 10.90 16.84
CA GLU A 141 -24.62 10.31 18.10
C GLU A 141 -23.39 9.44 17.88
N VAL A 142 -22.39 9.64 18.73
CA VAL A 142 -21.16 8.85 18.75
C VAL A 142 -21.14 8.09 20.06
N ALA A 143 -21.20 6.77 20.01
CA ALA A 143 -21.04 5.95 21.18
C ALA A 143 -19.72 5.18 21.13
N ILE A 144 -19.03 5.15 22.26
CA ILE A 144 -17.88 4.30 22.49
C ILE A 144 -18.40 3.08 23.25
N VAL A 145 -18.53 1.94 22.56
CA VAL A 145 -18.97 0.68 23.18
C VAL A 145 -17.73 -0.10 23.61
N GLY A 146 -17.31 0.06 24.85
CA GLY A 146 -16.24 -0.75 25.45
C GLY A 146 -16.83 -1.88 26.29
N ARG A 147 -16.42 -3.13 26.06
CA ARG A 147 -16.46 -4.15 27.11
C ARG A 147 -15.16 -4.03 27.90
N PHE A 148 -15.28 -3.56 29.13
CA PHE A 148 -14.22 -3.54 30.11
C PHE A 148 -14.03 -4.92 30.71
#